data_982f5a77feb0c60a0317596324c029fa
#
_entry.id   982f5a77feb0c60a0317596324c029fa
#
_cell.length_a   1.000
_cell.length_b   1.000
_cell.length_c   1.000
_cell.angle_alpha   90.00
_cell.angle_beta   90.00
_cell.angle_gamma   90.00
#
_symmetry.space_group_name_H-M   'P 1'
#
loop_
_entity.id
_entity.type
_entity.pdbx_description
1 polymer ?
#
loop_
_entity_poly.entity_id
_entity_poly.type
_entity_poly.pdbx_seq_one_letter_code
_entity_poly.pdbx_strand_id
1 'polypeptide(L)'
;MDVFARTLGDNVGVDSTALVAKLIAAHHSAAAAAADGEAGLSGPAIGIDIDCEHEPRVLDAVKAKILDPLAVKQWAIRYATQAALTVLQVDQIVMAKTAGGPKLPKQQGNWDDQD
;
A
#
# COMPACT_ATOMS: atom_id res chain seq x y z
N MET A 1 -13.42 0.30 1.08
CA MET A 1 -12.49 0.08 2.24
C MET A 1 -12.47 -1.38 2.68
N ASP A 2 -13.41 -2.21 2.28
CA ASP A 2 -13.51 -3.64 2.59
C ASP A 2 -12.37 -4.49 2.02
N VAL A 3 -11.74 -4.03 0.92
CA VAL A 3 -10.62 -4.74 0.27
C VAL A 3 -9.45 -5.01 1.22
N PHE A 4 -9.05 -4.01 2.03
CA PHE A 4 -7.98 -4.18 3.01
C PHE A 4 -8.33 -5.23 4.07
N ALA A 5 -9.55 -5.13 4.61
CA ALA A 5 -10.05 -6.05 5.61
C ALA A 5 -10.11 -7.49 5.08
N ARG A 6 -10.59 -7.66 3.86
CA ARG A 6 -10.70 -8.94 3.18
C ARG A 6 -9.32 -9.55 2.93
N THR A 7 -8.40 -8.78 2.33
CA THR A 7 -7.04 -9.26 2.05
C THR A 7 -6.29 -9.65 3.32
N LEU A 8 -6.43 -8.89 4.40
CA LEU A 8 -5.84 -9.24 5.69
C LEU A 8 -6.43 -10.52 6.26
N GLY A 9 -7.77 -10.68 6.20
CA GLY A 9 -8.44 -11.91 6.64
C GLY A 9 -7.97 -13.14 5.85
N ASP A 10 -7.88 -13.02 4.54
CA ASP A 10 -7.41 -14.09 3.66
C ASP A 10 -5.94 -14.46 3.98
N ASN A 11 -5.07 -13.49 4.26
CA ASN A 11 -3.68 -13.71 4.61
C ASN A 11 -3.51 -14.41 5.98
N VAL A 12 -4.38 -14.11 6.93
CA VAL A 12 -4.40 -14.75 8.26
C VAL A 12 -5.05 -16.14 8.21
N GLY A 13 -5.83 -16.43 7.15
CA GLY A 13 -6.52 -17.71 6.99
C GLY A 13 -7.86 -17.79 7.73
N VAL A 14 -8.46 -16.66 8.07
CA VAL A 14 -9.81 -16.61 8.65
C VAL A 14 -10.87 -16.32 7.57
N ASP A 15 -12.13 -16.62 7.86
CA ASP A 15 -13.24 -16.25 6.96
C ASP A 15 -13.32 -14.73 6.82
N SER A 16 -12.76 -14.23 5.71
CA SER A 16 -12.71 -12.80 5.40
C SER A 16 -14.10 -12.19 5.22
N THR A 17 -15.09 -12.97 4.77
CA THR A 17 -16.46 -12.49 4.61
C THR A 17 -17.13 -12.25 5.96
N ALA A 18 -17.00 -13.20 6.88
CA ALA A 18 -17.50 -13.05 8.24
C ALA A 18 -16.76 -11.93 8.99
N LEU A 19 -15.45 -11.78 8.76
CA LEU A 19 -14.64 -10.72 9.35
C LEU A 19 -15.11 -9.33 8.92
N VAL A 20 -15.32 -9.14 7.61
CA VAL A 20 -15.84 -7.86 7.06
C VAL A 20 -17.23 -7.56 7.60
N ALA A 21 -18.12 -8.55 7.68
CA ALA A 21 -19.45 -8.36 8.23
C ALA A 21 -19.41 -7.92 9.71
N LYS A 22 -18.56 -8.57 10.54
CA LYS A 22 -18.34 -8.17 11.94
C LYS A 22 -17.77 -6.76 12.06
N LEU A 23 -16.81 -6.41 11.19
CA LEU A 23 -16.19 -5.08 11.17
C LEU A 23 -17.24 -3.99 10.87
N ILE A 24 -18.06 -4.19 9.84
CA ILE A 24 -19.12 -3.27 9.46
C ILE A 24 -20.15 -3.13 10.62
N ALA A 25 -20.58 -4.24 11.21
CA ALA A 25 -21.51 -4.22 12.34
C ALA A 25 -20.91 -3.45 13.54
N ALA A 26 -19.62 -3.65 13.85
CA ALA A 26 -18.95 -2.94 14.93
C ALA A 26 -18.86 -1.42 14.68
N HIS A 27 -18.57 -1.01 13.44
CA HIS A 27 -18.57 0.41 13.07
C HIS A 27 -19.97 1.03 13.16
N HIS A 28 -21.01 0.32 12.73
CA HIS A 28 -22.39 0.81 12.86
C HIS A 28 -22.82 0.94 14.32
N SER A 29 -22.52 -0.04 15.16
CA SER A 29 -22.86 0.01 16.59
C SER A 29 -22.11 1.13 17.31
N ALA A 30 -20.83 1.35 16.99
CA ALA A 30 -20.05 2.43 17.55
C ALA A 30 -20.55 3.81 17.09
N ALA A 31 -21.01 3.95 15.85
CA ALA A 31 -21.59 5.19 15.36
C ALA A 31 -22.92 5.50 16.06
N ALA A 32 -23.76 4.50 16.34
CA ALA A 32 -24.99 4.65 17.10
C ALA A 32 -24.70 5.05 18.57
N ALA A 33 -23.76 4.37 19.24
CA ALA A 33 -23.35 4.70 20.61
C ALA A 33 -22.77 6.12 20.74
N ALA A 34 -22.02 6.57 19.74
CA ALA A 34 -21.49 7.94 19.70
C ALA A 34 -22.61 8.99 19.56
N ALA A 35 -23.70 8.67 18.89
CA ALA A 35 -24.86 9.55 18.77
C ALA A 35 -25.63 9.68 20.11
N ASP A 36 -25.63 8.62 20.92
CA ASP A 36 -26.30 8.60 22.25
C ASP A 36 -25.40 9.11 23.40
N GLY A 37 -24.15 9.52 23.08
CA GLY A 37 -23.23 10.07 24.09
C GLY A 37 -22.60 9.03 25.01
N GLU A 38 -22.79 7.75 24.74
CA GLU A 38 -22.17 6.66 25.48
C GLU A 38 -20.71 6.46 25.10
N ALA A 39 -19.83 6.20 26.08
CA ALA A 39 -18.43 5.91 25.88
C ALA A 39 -18.24 4.47 25.35
N GLY A 40 -18.70 4.23 24.12
CA GLY A 40 -18.50 2.98 23.41
C GLY A 40 -17.11 2.87 22.74
N LEU A 41 -16.92 1.84 21.94
CA LEU A 41 -15.77 1.72 21.04
C LEU A 41 -15.73 2.94 20.11
N SER A 42 -14.58 3.60 20.00
CA SER A 42 -14.42 4.72 19.06
C SER A 42 -14.48 4.18 17.63
N GLY A 43 -15.54 4.51 16.89
CA GLY A 43 -15.77 4.00 15.54
C GLY A 43 -14.53 4.02 14.63
N PRO A 44 -13.78 5.15 14.57
CA PRO A 44 -12.56 5.23 13.76
C PRO A 44 -11.40 4.34 14.24
N ALA A 45 -11.42 3.89 15.49
CA ALA A 45 -10.37 3.09 16.09
C ALA A 45 -10.61 1.58 15.97
N ILE A 46 -11.76 1.16 15.45
CA ILE A 46 -12.08 -0.25 15.29
C ILE A 46 -11.34 -0.81 14.06
N GLY A 47 -10.52 -1.82 14.32
CA GLY A 47 -9.76 -2.54 13.31
C GLY A 47 -9.95 -4.05 13.43
N ILE A 48 -9.19 -4.76 12.63
CA ILE A 48 -9.17 -6.23 12.61
C ILE A 48 -8.12 -6.72 13.59
N ASP A 49 -8.46 -7.75 14.34
CA ASP A 49 -7.51 -8.51 15.14
C ASP A 49 -6.89 -9.60 14.27
N ILE A 50 -5.59 -9.46 13.97
CA ILE A 50 -4.82 -10.41 13.17
C ILE A 50 -4.19 -11.53 14.00
N ASP A 51 -4.18 -11.40 15.31
CA ASP A 51 -3.62 -12.41 16.23
C ASP A 51 -4.66 -13.47 16.63
N CYS A 52 -5.87 -13.41 16.05
CA CYS A 52 -6.90 -14.41 16.27
C CYS A 52 -6.60 -15.70 15.49
N GLU A 53 -6.39 -16.81 16.19
CA GLU A 53 -5.98 -18.06 15.57
C GLU A 53 -7.09 -18.74 14.74
N HIS A 54 -8.37 -18.58 15.03
CA HIS A 54 -9.43 -19.34 14.35
C HIS A 54 -10.76 -18.58 14.15
N GLU A 55 -10.98 -17.49 14.85
CA GLU A 55 -12.24 -16.74 14.74
C GLU A 55 -12.01 -15.29 14.32
N PRO A 56 -12.78 -14.79 13.34
CA PRO A 56 -12.69 -13.39 12.94
C PRO A 56 -13.07 -12.47 14.12
N ARG A 57 -12.14 -11.62 14.55
CA ARG A 57 -12.30 -10.67 15.64
C ARG A 57 -12.05 -9.24 15.18
N VAL A 58 -12.69 -8.32 15.87
CA VAL A 58 -12.43 -6.90 15.76
C VAL A 58 -11.87 -6.40 17.08
N LEU A 59 -10.97 -5.43 17.02
CA LEU A 59 -10.33 -4.83 18.18
C LEU A 59 -10.40 -3.30 18.11
N ASP A 60 -10.26 -2.66 19.26
CA ASP A 60 -10.05 -1.22 19.36
C ASP A 60 -8.53 -0.95 19.34
N ALA A 61 -8.03 -0.39 18.23
CA ALA A 61 -6.62 -0.13 18.04
C ALA A 61 -6.02 0.84 19.09
N VAL A 62 -6.84 1.79 19.58
CA VAL A 62 -6.39 2.72 20.62
C VAL A 62 -6.20 2.01 21.95
N LYS A 63 -7.15 1.15 22.34
CA LYS A 63 -7.05 0.35 23.57
C LYS A 63 -5.91 -0.66 23.49
N ALA A 64 -5.70 -1.25 22.30
CA ALA A 64 -4.61 -2.18 22.03
C ALA A 64 -3.24 -1.47 21.86
N LYS A 65 -3.21 -0.13 21.87
CA LYS A 65 -2.00 0.70 21.65
C LYS A 65 -1.32 0.45 20.30
N ILE A 66 -2.08 0.04 19.30
CA ILE A 66 -1.62 -0.14 17.92
C ILE A 66 -1.86 1.18 17.19
N LEU A 67 -0.84 2.04 17.19
CA LEU A 67 -0.95 3.39 16.66
C LEU A 67 0.19 3.66 15.68
N ASP A 68 -0.16 4.27 14.54
CA ASP A 68 0.80 4.78 13.57
C ASP A 68 0.96 6.30 13.72
N PRO A 69 2.17 6.86 13.55
CA PRO A 69 2.35 8.30 13.48
C PRO A 69 1.57 8.91 12.31
N LEU A 70 0.80 9.97 12.58
CA LEU A 70 0.03 10.69 11.55
C LEU A 70 0.92 11.15 10.38
N ALA A 71 2.14 11.59 10.67
CA ALA A 71 3.09 12.05 9.66
C ALA A 71 3.38 10.98 8.60
N VAL A 72 3.50 9.72 9.00
CA VAL A 72 3.77 8.60 8.07
C VAL A 72 2.63 8.45 7.07
N LYS A 73 1.38 8.44 7.54
CA LYS A 73 0.20 8.33 6.67
C LYS A 73 0.05 9.52 5.74
N GLN A 74 0.27 10.72 6.26
CA GLN A 74 0.19 11.96 5.50
C GLN A 74 1.24 12.00 4.36
N TRP A 75 2.50 11.63 4.66
CA TRP A 75 3.55 11.57 3.66
C TRP A 75 3.34 10.45 2.65
N ALA A 76 2.82 9.29 3.05
CA ALA A 76 2.51 8.20 2.16
C ALA A 76 1.48 8.62 1.09
N ILE A 77 0.38 9.26 1.50
CA ILE A 77 -0.63 9.77 0.57
C ILE A 77 -0.04 10.84 -0.35
N ARG A 78 0.76 11.76 0.20
CA ARG A 78 1.37 12.83 -0.57
C ARG A 78 2.31 12.29 -1.65
N TYR A 79 3.20 11.35 -1.32
CA TYR A 79 4.12 10.76 -2.29
C TYR A 79 3.39 9.90 -3.33
N ALA A 80 2.39 9.14 -2.93
CA ALA A 80 1.57 8.37 -3.86
C ALA A 80 0.85 9.28 -4.87
N THR A 81 0.30 10.40 -4.39
CA THR A 81 -0.35 11.40 -5.26
C THR A 81 0.65 12.05 -6.21
N GLN A 82 1.85 12.43 -5.74
CA GLN A 82 2.88 13.02 -6.58
C GLN A 82 3.36 12.03 -7.67
N ALA A 83 3.57 10.77 -7.33
CA ALA A 83 3.93 9.74 -8.29
C ALA A 83 2.85 9.55 -9.36
N ALA A 84 1.59 9.45 -8.96
CA ALA A 84 0.47 9.34 -9.88
C ALA A 84 0.35 10.56 -10.81
N LEU A 85 0.49 11.77 -10.26
CA LEU A 85 0.48 13.01 -11.07
C LEU A 85 1.63 13.06 -12.07
N THR A 86 2.84 12.64 -11.67
CA THR A 86 3.98 12.59 -12.58
C THR A 86 3.71 11.69 -13.77
N VAL A 87 3.12 10.50 -13.55
CA VAL A 87 2.76 9.59 -14.65
C VAL A 87 1.65 10.17 -15.53
N LEU A 88 0.62 10.77 -14.92
CA LEU A 88 -0.51 11.36 -15.65
C LEU A 88 -0.14 12.60 -16.46
N GLN A 89 0.94 13.31 -16.10
CA GLN A 89 1.43 14.50 -16.81
C GLN A 89 2.36 14.17 -17.98
N VAL A 90 2.69 12.90 -18.21
CA VAL A 90 3.54 12.50 -19.34
C VAL A 90 2.71 12.45 -20.62
N ASP A 91 2.94 13.41 -21.50
CA ASP A 91 2.29 13.46 -22.83
C ASP A 91 3.10 12.72 -23.88
N GLN A 92 4.44 12.77 -23.82
CA GLN A 92 5.31 12.17 -24.80
C GLN A 92 6.66 11.80 -24.19
N ILE A 93 7.20 10.65 -24.63
CA ILE A 93 8.56 10.20 -24.30
C ILE A 93 9.40 10.23 -25.55
N VAL A 94 10.44 11.09 -25.56
CA VAL A 94 11.41 11.18 -26.67
C VAL A 94 12.67 10.41 -26.28
N MET A 95 12.93 9.32 -26.99
CA MET A 95 14.15 8.54 -26.82
C MET A 95 15.13 8.86 -27.96
N ALA A 96 16.29 9.41 -27.61
CA ALA A 96 17.38 9.59 -28.56
C ALA A 96 18.20 8.29 -28.69
N LYS A 97 18.66 7.98 -29.89
CA LYS A 97 19.66 6.93 -30.06
C LYS A 97 20.95 7.36 -29.37
N THR A 98 21.62 6.41 -28.71
CA THR A 98 22.93 6.66 -28.15
C THR A 98 23.87 7.11 -29.29
N ALA A 99 24.47 8.28 -29.13
CA ALA A 99 25.53 8.72 -30.02
C ALA A 99 26.65 7.68 -29.95
N GLY A 100 27.06 7.15 -31.12
CA GLY A 100 28.18 6.23 -31.16
C GLY A 100 29.39 6.90 -30.53
N GLY A 101 29.96 6.28 -29.49
CA GLY A 101 31.21 6.73 -28.91
C GLY A 101 32.35 6.82 -29.94
N PRO A 102 33.48 7.41 -29.58
CA PRO A 102 34.63 7.48 -30.48
C PRO A 102 34.97 6.08 -31.01
N LYS A 103 34.99 5.96 -32.34
CA LYS A 103 35.36 4.69 -32.98
C LYS A 103 36.83 4.44 -32.68
N LEU A 104 37.11 3.31 -32.03
CA LEU A 104 38.49 2.85 -31.89
C LEU A 104 39.13 2.81 -33.26
N PRO A 105 40.37 3.33 -33.44
CA PRO A 105 41.08 3.20 -34.71
C PRO A 105 41.18 1.72 -35.06
N LYS A 106 40.77 1.35 -36.27
CA LYS A 106 40.98 0.01 -36.78
C LYS A 106 42.48 -0.25 -36.76
N GLN A 107 42.90 -1.24 -36.00
CA GLN A 107 44.28 -1.71 -36.04
C GLN A 107 44.56 -2.11 -37.51
N GLN A 108 45.46 -1.39 -38.14
CA GLN A 108 45.92 -1.74 -39.47
C GLN A 108 46.59 -3.10 -39.36
N GLY A 109 46.12 -4.05 -40.17
CA GLY A 109 46.66 -5.42 -40.15
C GLY A 109 48.19 -5.41 -40.28
N ASN A 110 48.81 -6.32 -39.56
CA ASN A 110 50.25 -6.51 -39.55
C ASN A 110 50.72 -6.76 -41.00
N TRP A 111 51.84 -6.12 -41.37
CA TRP A 111 52.43 -6.22 -42.73
C TRP A 111 53.04 -7.60 -43.02
N ASP A 112 52.99 -8.54 -42.07
CA ASP A 112 53.63 -9.84 -42.11
C ASP A 112 52.78 -10.97 -42.73
N ASP A 113 51.52 -10.70 -43.16
CA ASP A 113 50.68 -11.71 -43.81
C ASP A 113 50.72 -11.68 -45.36
N GLN A 114 51.86 -11.32 -45.93
CA GLN A 114 52.13 -11.48 -47.36
C GLN A 114 53.35 -12.39 -47.60
N ASP A 115 53.13 -13.71 -47.41
CA ASP A 115 53.92 -14.76 -48.10
C ASP A 115 52.98 -15.94 -48.46
#